data_47df6868bf718c99ecff024334ecaec5
#
_entry.id   47df6868bf718c99ecff024334ecaec5
#
_cell.length_a   1.000
_cell.length_b   1.000
_cell.length_c   1.000
_cell.angle_alpha   90.00
_cell.angle_beta   90.00
_cell.angle_gamma   90.00
#
_symmetry.space_group_name_H-M   'P 1'
#
loop_
_entity.id
_entity.type
_entity.pdbx_description
1 polymer ?
#
loop_
_entity_poly.entity_id
_entity_poly.type
_entity_poly.pdbx_seq_one_letter_code
_entity_poly.pdbx_strand_id
1 'polypeptide(L)'
;MPESDRRAAVRPALVLDRTAARPRAVVLLLHGGRSESERPPTRLNPAGIRMRPFTRAVLRATEGYDVVVGRVRYRHRGWNGARADAARDARRALDELEQLVGPVPVVLVGHSMGGRAALAAAASEQVVGVVGLAPWCPPGEPADHLGGRRIILLHGDRDRTTDPRESVALAARAREAGAEACAVLLAGGDHPMLRRAGTWQALATGSVTGLLGLDRFPDEVRDAFARAAAGEESDPVQRV
;
A
#
# COMPACT_ATOMS: atom_id res chain seq x y z
N MET A 1 43.54 -2.69 -24.46
CA MET A 1 42.57 -1.72 -23.98
C MET A 1 41.40 -2.49 -23.42
N PRO A 2 41.19 -2.62 -22.10
CA PRO A 2 40.02 -3.31 -21.56
C PRO A 2 38.79 -2.39 -21.67
N GLU A 3 37.79 -2.91 -22.33
CA GLU A 3 36.45 -2.34 -22.47
C GLU A 3 35.81 -2.27 -21.07
N SER A 4 35.73 -1.06 -20.53
CA SER A 4 35.16 -0.81 -19.20
C SER A 4 33.69 -1.13 -19.23
N ASP A 5 33.33 -2.25 -18.59
CA ASP A 5 31.98 -2.69 -18.25
C ASP A 5 31.26 -1.59 -17.43
N ARG A 6 30.70 -0.59 -18.10
CA ARG A 6 29.77 0.36 -17.52
C ARG A 6 28.42 -0.33 -17.37
N ARG A 7 28.33 -1.29 -16.44
CA ARG A 7 27.03 -1.68 -15.89
C ARG A 7 26.38 -0.40 -15.36
N ALA A 8 25.42 0.11 -16.10
CA ALA A 8 24.60 1.23 -15.63
C ALA A 8 24.06 0.84 -14.26
N ALA A 9 24.56 1.49 -13.20
CA ALA A 9 24.16 1.19 -11.83
C ALA A 9 22.64 1.26 -11.74
N VAL A 10 22.01 0.13 -11.47
CA VAL A 10 20.57 0.04 -11.33
C VAL A 10 20.16 0.95 -10.17
N ARG A 11 19.37 1.98 -10.46
CA ARG A 11 18.93 2.93 -9.43
C ARG A 11 18.18 2.17 -8.32
N PRO A 12 18.43 2.49 -7.03
CA PRO A 12 17.74 1.87 -5.91
C PRO A 12 16.21 1.96 -6.07
N ALA A 13 15.51 0.89 -5.73
CA ALA A 13 14.05 0.88 -5.68
C ALA A 13 13.53 1.57 -4.42
N LEU A 14 14.31 1.60 -3.35
CA LEU A 14 14.01 2.29 -2.10
C LEU A 14 14.41 3.76 -2.17
N VAL A 15 13.52 4.64 -1.71
CA VAL A 15 13.80 6.07 -1.48
C VAL A 15 13.33 6.41 -0.08
N LEU A 16 14.24 6.79 0.80
CA LEU A 16 13.91 7.17 2.18
C LEU A 16 13.51 8.65 2.25
N ASP A 17 12.43 8.91 2.96
CA ASP A 17 11.94 10.26 3.30
C ASP A 17 12.34 10.63 4.75
N ARG A 18 12.45 9.63 5.62
CA ARG A 18 12.97 9.74 6.98
C ARG A 18 13.68 8.45 7.39
N THR A 19 14.80 8.59 8.08
CA THR A 19 15.55 7.51 8.73
C THR A 19 15.37 7.57 10.25
N ALA A 20 15.70 6.48 10.93
CA ALA A 20 15.77 6.41 12.39
C ALA A 20 17.08 5.73 12.79
N ALA A 21 17.67 6.12 13.93
CA ALA A 21 18.92 5.55 14.40
C ALA A 21 18.78 4.08 14.84
N ARG A 22 17.61 3.73 15.37
CA ARG A 22 17.24 2.37 15.81
C ARG A 22 15.84 2.04 15.28
N PRO A 23 15.70 1.71 13.98
CA PRO A 23 14.41 1.47 13.38
C PRO A 23 13.62 0.38 14.12
N ARG A 24 12.39 0.68 14.52
CA ARG A 24 11.47 -0.29 15.12
C ARG A 24 10.40 -0.76 14.15
N ALA A 25 10.16 0.02 13.12
CA ALA A 25 9.23 -0.30 12.05
C ALA A 25 9.49 0.57 10.81
N VAL A 26 8.90 0.19 9.70
CA VAL A 26 8.99 0.94 8.44
C VAL A 26 7.61 1.12 7.81
N VAL A 27 7.40 2.27 7.19
CA VAL A 27 6.26 2.52 6.28
C VAL A 27 6.78 2.80 4.89
N LEU A 28 6.39 1.98 3.90
CA LEU A 28 6.70 2.22 2.50
C LEU A 28 5.45 2.63 1.72
N LEU A 29 5.54 3.75 1.00
CA LEU A 29 4.47 4.27 0.17
C LEU A 29 4.70 3.91 -1.30
N LEU A 30 3.62 3.47 -1.97
CA LEU A 30 3.61 2.99 -3.34
C LEU A 30 2.60 3.80 -4.17
N HIS A 31 3.08 4.56 -5.15
CA HIS A 31 2.19 5.37 -5.98
C HIS A 31 1.50 4.56 -7.08
N GLY A 32 0.40 5.09 -7.61
CA GLY A 32 -0.32 4.51 -8.74
C GLY A 32 0.45 4.56 -10.05
N GLY A 33 -0.10 3.92 -11.06
CA GLY A 33 0.50 3.83 -12.38
C GLY A 33 -0.52 3.52 -13.48
N ARG A 34 -0.11 2.76 -14.47
CA ARG A 34 -0.93 2.30 -15.60
C ARG A 34 -0.97 0.77 -15.65
N SER A 35 -1.93 0.21 -16.38
CA SER A 35 -1.92 -1.22 -16.70
C SER A 35 -0.69 -1.57 -17.54
N GLU A 36 -0.39 -0.75 -18.57
CA GLU A 36 0.71 -0.96 -19.51
C GLU A 36 1.53 0.32 -19.68
N SER A 37 2.82 0.27 -19.43
CA SER A 37 3.79 1.30 -19.79
C SER A 37 5.20 0.93 -19.37
N GLU A 38 6.13 0.83 -20.28
CA GLU A 38 7.56 0.62 -19.99
C GLU A 38 8.34 1.92 -19.77
N ARG A 39 7.68 3.07 -19.95
CA ARG A 39 8.33 4.36 -19.70
C ARG A 39 8.57 4.56 -18.21
N PRO A 40 9.73 5.10 -17.80
CA PRO A 40 9.97 5.41 -16.38
C PRO A 40 9.03 6.52 -15.88
N PRO A 41 8.69 6.53 -14.59
CA PRO A 41 8.00 7.65 -13.97
C PRO A 41 8.85 8.92 -14.04
N THR A 42 8.25 10.04 -14.39
CA THR A 42 8.91 11.35 -14.37
C THR A 42 8.82 11.97 -12.97
N ARG A 43 9.63 13.01 -12.70
CA ARG A 43 9.58 13.76 -11.42
C ARG A 43 8.22 14.45 -11.18
N LEU A 44 7.50 14.77 -12.26
CA LEU A 44 6.17 15.38 -12.23
C LEU A 44 5.05 14.35 -12.41
N ASN A 45 5.32 13.06 -12.15
CA ASN A 45 4.31 12.02 -12.23
C ASN A 45 3.12 12.34 -11.32
N PRO A 46 1.91 12.57 -11.85
CA PRO A 46 0.74 12.94 -11.04
C PRO A 46 0.40 11.91 -9.97
N ALA A 47 0.60 10.62 -10.24
CA ALA A 47 0.36 9.56 -9.27
C ALA A 47 1.32 9.65 -8.08
N GLY A 48 2.59 9.99 -8.31
CA GLY A 48 3.55 10.23 -7.22
C GLY A 48 3.23 11.51 -6.44
N ILE A 49 2.81 12.57 -7.13
CA ILE A 49 2.41 13.83 -6.48
C ILE A 49 1.21 13.61 -5.55
N ARG A 50 0.25 12.78 -5.97
CA ARG A 50 -0.95 12.43 -5.19
C ARG A 50 -0.63 11.75 -3.85
N MET A 51 0.46 11.00 -3.76
CA MET A 51 0.87 10.36 -2.52
C MET A 51 1.57 11.30 -1.52
N ARG A 52 2.01 12.50 -1.95
CA ARG A 52 2.73 13.44 -1.07
C ARG A 52 1.95 13.84 0.20
N PRO A 53 0.64 14.15 0.14
CA PRO A 53 -0.13 14.45 1.35
C PRO A 53 -0.14 13.28 2.34
N PHE A 54 -0.29 12.05 1.85
CA PHE A 54 -0.25 10.84 2.67
C PHE A 54 1.15 10.63 3.29
N THR A 55 2.21 10.78 2.50
CA THR A 55 3.59 10.73 3.01
C THR A 55 3.80 11.73 4.15
N ARG A 56 3.35 12.98 3.96
CA ARG A 56 3.47 14.03 5.01
C ARG A 56 2.65 13.71 6.26
N ALA A 57 1.45 13.15 6.09
CA ALA A 57 0.60 12.75 7.20
C ALA A 57 1.23 11.61 8.02
N VAL A 58 1.74 10.58 7.34
CA VAL A 58 2.46 9.47 7.97
C VAL A 58 3.72 9.96 8.69
N LEU A 59 4.52 10.82 8.05
CA LEU A 59 5.71 11.40 8.68
C LEU A 59 5.38 12.12 9.99
N ARG A 60 4.30 12.92 10.02
CA ARG A 60 3.85 13.61 11.24
C ARG A 60 3.34 12.64 12.29
N ALA A 61 2.48 11.69 11.91
CA ALA A 61 1.86 10.76 12.84
C ALA A 61 2.85 9.76 13.46
N THR A 62 3.99 9.54 12.82
CA THR A 62 5.04 8.65 13.30
C THR A 62 6.28 9.40 13.82
N GLU A 63 6.15 10.70 14.07
CA GLU A 63 7.24 11.50 14.63
C GLU A 63 7.55 11.05 16.07
N GLY A 64 8.83 10.87 16.38
CA GLY A 64 9.28 10.42 17.71
C GLY A 64 9.21 8.90 17.98
N TYR A 65 8.74 8.08 17.03
CA TYR A 65 8.54 6.64 17.23
C TYR A 65 9.60 5.72 16.59
N ASP A 66 10.75 6.23 16.17
CA ASP A 66 11.78 5.43 15.48
C ASP A 66 11.27 4.67 14.25
N VAL A 67 10.29 5.24 13.55
CA VAL A 67 9.73 4.68 12.33
C VAL A 67 10.43 5.27 11.11
N VAL A 68 10.98 4.41 10.27
CA VAL A 68 11.51 4.78 8.96
C VAL A 68 10.34 4.98 8.00
N VAL A 69 10.36 6.04 7.20
CA VAL A 69 9.36 6.29 6.15
C VAL A 69 10.05 6.42 4.81
N GLY A 70 9.56 5.68 3.83
CA GLY A 70 10.13 5.69 2.49
C GLY A 70 9.10 5.45 1.40
N ARG A 71 9.57 5.44 0.17
CA ARG A 71 8.76 5.25 -1.04
C ARG A 71 9.42 4.25 -1.96
N VAL A 72 8.59 3.48 -2.67
CA VAL A 72 9.06 2.65 -3.76
C VAL A 72 9.23 3.49 -5.03
N ARG A 73 10.39 3.38 -5.66
CA ARG A 73 10.70 3.93 -6.98
C ARG A 73 10.52 2.85 -8.02
N TYR A 74 9.58 3.06 -8.93
CA TYR A 74 9.37 2.13 -10.04
C TYR A 74 10.33 2.42 -11.20
N ARG A 75 10.76 1.35 -11.88
CA ARG A 75 11.48 1.42 -13.16
C ARG A 75 10.52 1.78 -14.28
N HIS A 76 9.31 1.24 -14.25
CA HIS A 76 8.27 1.43 -15.25
C HIS A 76 6.99 2.01 -14.63
N ARG A 77 6.23 2.80 -15.39
CA ARG A 77 4.95 3.35 -14.93
C ARG A 77 3.81 2.34 -14.98
N GLY A 78 4.01 1.19 -15.64
CA GLY A 78 3.02 0.16 -15.87
C GLY A 78 3.17 -1.04 -14.96
N TRP A 79 2.07 -1.77 -14.82
CA TRP A 79 2.07 -3.11 -14.24
C TRP A 79 2.70 -4.12 -15.20
N ASN A 80 2.36 -4.00 -16.50
CA ASN A 80 2.91 -4.76 -17.64
C ASN A 80 2.62 -6.26 -17.59
N GLY A 81 1.34 -6.62 -17.42
CA GLY A 81 0.84 -7.98 -17.51
C GLY A 81 1.50 -8.93 -16.50
N ALA A 82 1.91 -10.11 -16.95
CA ALA A 82 2.56 -11.12 -16.11
C ALA A 82 3.92 -10.70 -15.54
N ARG A 83 4.55 -9.65 -16.10
CA ARG A 83 5.81 -9.13 -15.55
C ARG A 83 5.62 -8.50 -14.17
N ALA A 84 4.45 -7.93 -13.89
CA ALA A 84 4.13 -7.30 -12.62
C ALA A 84 5.26 -6.36 -12.12
N ASP A 85 5.75 -5.49 -13.01
CA ASP A 85 6.97 -4.69 -12.77
C ASP A 85 6.90 -3.88 -11.46
N ALA A 86 5.72 -3.31 -11.14
CA ALA A 86 5.54 -2.57 -9.90
C ALA A 86 5.68 -3.46 -8.65
N ALA A 87 5.19 -4.71 -8.69
CA ALA A 87 5.36 -5.67 -7.60
C ALA A 87 6.82 -6.11 -7.46
N ARG A 88 7.53 -6.30 -8.58
CA ARG A 88 8.98 -6.61 -8.56
C ARG A 88 9.79 -5.47 -7.95
N ASP A 89 9.47 -4.23 -8.28
CA ASP A 89 10.14 -3.08 -7.70
C ASP A 89 9.81 -2.90 -6.22
N ALA A 90 8.58 -3.24 -5.79
CA ALA A 90 8.20 -3.25 -4.37
C ALA A 90 9.00 -4.29 -3.58
N ARG A 91 9.13 -5.53 -4.08
CA ARG A 91 9.96 -6.58 -3.45
C ARG A 91 11.43 -6.15 -3.37
N ARG A 92 11.97 -5.62 -4.47
CA ARG A 92 13.36 -5.12 -4.47
C ARG A 92 13.57 -3.99 -3.45
N ALA A 93 12.58 -3.11 -3.26
CA ALA A 93 12.68 -2.08 -2.22
C ALA A 93 12.63 -2.68 -0.81
N LEU A 94 11.91 -3.77 -0.59
CA LEU A 94 11.91 -4.51 0.66
C LEU A 94 13.27 -5.20 0.91
N ASP A 95 13.87 -5.80 -0.11
CA ASP A 95 15.20 -6.42 -0.02
C ASP A 95 16.27 -5.36 0.31
N GLU A 96 16.24 -4.21 -0.39
CA GLU A 96 17.15 -3.08 -0.13
C GLU A 96 16.95 -2.51 1.29
N LEU A 97 15.71 -2.49 1.78
CA LEU A 97 15.36 -2.05 3.13
C LEU A 97 15.93 -2.98 4.19
N GLU A 98 15.74 -4.29 4.05
CA GLU A 98 16.24 -5.30 5.00
C GLU A 98 17.76 -5.24 5.12
N GLN A 99 18.45 -5.05 4.00
CA GLN A 99 19.91 -4.85 4.00
C GLN A 99 20.34 -3.58 4.75
N LEU A 100 19.50 -2.54 4.75
CA LEU A 100 19.82 -1.24 5.36
C LEU A 100 19.50 -1.17 6.85
N VAL A 101 18.37 -1.74 7.28
CA VAL A 101 17.86 -1.57 8.65
C VAL A 101 17.67 -2.89 9.40
N GLY A 102 17.90 -4.03 8.76
CA GLY A 102 17.63 -5.36 9.32
C GLY A 102 16.16 -5.76 9.27
N PRO A 103 15.81 -6.91 9.87
CA PRO A 103 14.46 -7.44 9.88
C PRO A 103 13.58 -6.66 10.87
N VAL A 104 12.81 -5.69 10.39
CA VAL A 104 11.83 -4.90 11.15
C VAL A 104 10.46 -4.98 10.48
N PRO A 105 9.36 -4.86 11.24
CA PRO A 105 8.01 -4.91 10.67
C PRO A 105 7.78 -3.75 9.67
N VAL A 106 7.19 -4.09 8.52
CA VAL A 106 6.89 -3.15 7.43
C VAL A 106 5.39 -3.05 7.20
N VAL A 107 4.89 -1.82 7.12
CA VAL A 107 3.55 -1.50 6.62
C VAL A 107 3.66 -0.91 5.22
N LEU A 108 2.93 -1.48 4.27
CA LEU A 108 2.86 -0.97 2.90
C LEU A 108 1.60 -0.11 2.71
N VAL A 109 1.74 1.06 2.11
CA VAL A 109 0.63 1.96 1.78
C VAL A 109 0.61 2.19 0.28
N GLY A 110 -0.39 1.67 -0.44
CA GLY A 110 -0.39 1.71 -1.89
C GLY A 110 -1.66 2.28 -2.50
N HIS A 111 -1.52 3.16 -3.51
CA HIS A 111 -2.64 3.70 -4.28
C HIS A 111 -2.78 3.03 -5.65
N SER A 112 -4.00 2.63 -6.03
CA SER A 112 -4.30 2.10 -7.37
C SER A 112 -3.37 0.92 -7.74
N MET A 113 -2.60 0.99 -8.83
CA MET A 113 -1.56 0.01 -9.19
C MET A 113 -0.55 -0.21 -8.02
N GLY A 114 -0.23 0.85 -7.26
CA GLY A 114 0.63 0.72 -6.07
C GLY A 114 -0.01 -0.08 -4.95
N GLY A 115 -1.35 -0.04 -4.82
CA GLY A 115 -2.11 -0.89 -3.91
C GLY A 115 -2.00 -2.36 -4.30
N ARG A 116 -2.15 -2.67 -5.59
CA ARG A 116 -1.92 -4.01 -6.13
C ARG A 116 -0.48 -4.49 -5.89
N ALA A 117 0.50 -3.60 -6.11
CA ALA A 117 1.90 -3.92 -5.87
C ALA A 117 2.21 -4.17 -4.39
N ALA A 118 1.58 -3.41 -3.47
CA ALA A 118 1.70 -3.60 -2.04
C ALA A 118 1.12 -4.97 -1.61
N LEU A 119 -0.08 -5.32 -2.10
CA LEU A 119 -0.69 -6.62 -1.86
C LEU A 119 0.19 -7.76 -2.39
N ALA A 120 0.67 -7.67 -3.63
CA ALA A 120 1.55 -8.69 -4.21
C ALA A 120 2.92 -8.82 -3.51
N ALA A 121 3.41 -7.75 -2.87
CA ALA A 121 4.66 -7.76 -2.11
C ALA A 121 4.47 -8.20 -0.65
N ALA A 122 3.22 -8.33 -0.17
CA ALA A 122 2.91 -8.76 1.19
C ALA A 122 3.22 -10.24 1.47
N ALA A 123 3.64 -11.01 0.45
CA ALA A 123 4.24 -12.32 0.64
C ALA A 123 5.56 -12.27 1.44
N SER A 124 6.26 -11.12 1.48
CA SER A 124 7.47 -10.95 2.28
C SER A 124 7.15 -11.02 3.77
N GLU A 125 7.95 -11.80 4.53
CA GLU A 125 7.72 -12.05 5.96
C GLU A 125 7.78 -10.78 6.81
N GLN A 126 8.58 -9.81 6.42
CA GLN A 126 8.69 -8.53 7.11
C GLN A 126 7.42 -7.65 6.99
N VAL A 127 6.53 -7.93 6.00
CA VAL A 127 5.30 -7.15 5.82
C VAL A 127 4.23 -7.63 6.80
N VAL A 128 3.90 -6.80 7.76
CA VAL A 128 2.87 -7.08 8.79
C VAL A 128 1.49 -6.57 8.40
N GLY A 129 1.42 -5.59 7.47
CA GLY A 129 0.13 -5.08 7.03
C GLY A 129 0.20 -4.24 5.76
N VAL A 130 -0.97 -4.09 5.12
CA VAL A 130 -1.16 -3.31 3.90
C VAL A 130 -2.35 -2.36 4.06
N VAL A 131 -2.17 -1.11 3.68
CA VAL A 131 -3.24 -0.13 3.50
C VAL A 131 -3.39 0.15 2.00
N GLY A 132 -4.42 -0.41 1.39
CA GLY A 132 -4.76 -0.16 -0.02
C GLY A 132 -5.68 1.04 -0.15
N LEU A 133 -5.28 2.02 -0.97
CA LEU A 133 -6.03 3.25 -1.27
C LEU A 133 -6.58 3.15 -2.69
N ALA A 134 -7.89 2.96 -2.85
CA ALA A 134 -8.52 2.70 -4.15
C ALA A 134 -7.70 1.69 -4.99
N PRO A 135 -7.34 0.52 -4.44
CA PRO A 135 -6.38 -0.37 -5.08
C PRO A 135 -6.97 -0.96 -6.36
N TRP A 136 -6.11 -1.18 -7.33
CA TRP A 136 -6.48 -1.90 -8.53
C TRP A 136 -6.38 -3.41 -8.26
N CYS A 137 -7.50 -4.02 -7.97
CA CYS A 137 -7.63 -5.46 -7.73
C CYS A 137 -8.44 -6.07 -8.88
N PRO A 138 -7.82 -6.63 -9.94
CA PRO A 138 -8.57 -7.34 -10.97
C PRO A 138 -9.32 -8.54 -10.40
N PRO A 139 -10.46 -8.96 -11.03
CA PRO A 139 -11.11 -10.20 -10.67
C PRO A 139 -10.12 -11.37 -10.63
N GLY A 140 -10.18 -12.20 -9.58
CA GLY A 140 -9.27 -13.32 -9.42
C GLY A 140 -7.84 -12.96 -8.99
N GLU A 141 -7.56 -11.73 -8.56
CA GLU A 141 -6.25 -11.39 -7.98
C GLU A 141 -5.93 -12.33 -6.82
N PRO A 142 -4.74 -12.99 -6.79
CA PRO A 142 -4.38 -13.93 -5.75
C PRO A 142 -4.39 -13.33 -4.34
N ALA A 143 -4.89 -14.07 -3.36
CA ALA A 143 -4.95 -13.68 -1.96
C ALA A 143 -4.31 -14.70 -1.00
N ASP A 144 -3.99 -15.92 -1.46
CA ASP A 144 -3.48 -17.02 -0.63
C ASP A 144 -2.24 -16.66 0.18
N HIS A 145 -1.37 -15.80 -0.39
CA HIS A 145 -0.13 -15.33 0.24
C HIS A 145 -0.34 -14.25 1.31
N LEU A 146 -1.58 -13.78 1.52
CA LEU A 146 -1.90 -12.74 2.50
C LEU A 146 -2.17 -13.30 3.90
N GLY A 147 -2.21 -14.61 4.08
CA GLY A 147 -2.40 -15.25 5.38
C GLY A 147 -1.49 -14.69 6.46
N GLY A 148 -2.04 -14.46 7.66
CA GLY A 148 -1.32 -13.88 8.79
C GLY A 148 -1.02 -12.38 8.69
N ARG A 149 -1.47 -11.69 7.63
CA ARG A 149 -1.30 -10.24 7.44
C ARG A 149 -2.57 -9.48 7.83
N ARG A 150 -2.41 -8.19 8.17
CA ARG A 150 -3.54 -7.25 8.33
C ARG A 150 -3.72 -6.42 7.08
N ILE A 151 -4.89 -6.54 6.44
CA ILE A 151 -5.20 -5.89 5.16
C ILE A 151 -6.36 -4.93 5.34
N ILE A 152 -6.13 -3.65 5.06
CA ILE A 152 -7.15 -2.60 5.12
C ILE A 152 -7.28 -1.98 3.74
N LEU A 153 -8.45 -2.14 3.11
CA LEU A 153 -8.71 -1.61 1.78
C LEU A 153 -9.71 -0.45 1.89
N LEU A 154 -9.22 0.76 1.63
CA LEU A 154 -10.03 1.99 1.58
C LEU A 154 -10.41 2.25 0.13
N HIS A 155 -11.71 2.40 -0.19
CA HIS A 155 -12.16 2.62 -1.57
C HIS A 155 -13.29 3.64 -1.62
N GLY A 156 -13.27 4.52 -2.62
CA GLY A 156 -14.37 5.47 -2.84
C GLY A 156 -15.54 4.82 -3.58
N ASP A 157 -16.77 5.02 -3.13
CA ASP A 157 -17.96 4.45 -3.77
C ASP A 157 -18.28 5.08 -5.15
N ARG A 158 -17.65 6.23 -5.47
CA ARG A 158 -17.74 6.91 -6.77
C ARG A 158 -16.50 6.73 -7.63
N ASP A 159 -15.66 5.77 -7.29
CA ASP A 159 -14.52 5.42 -8.15
C ASP A 159 -15.02 4.86 -9.49
N ARG A 160 -14.53 5.45 -10.59
CA ARG A 160 -14.86 5.04 -11.96
C ARG A 160 -13.65 4.47 -12.70
N THR A 161 -12.53 4.31 -12.00
CA THR A 161 -11.27 3.80 -12.56
C THR A 161 -11.02 2.37 -12.11
N THR A 162 -11.28 2.09 -10.84
CA THR A 162 -11.21 0.76 -10.24
C THR A 162 -12.54 0.45 -9.54
N ASP A 163 -12.96 -0.82 -9.58
CA ASP A 163 -14.25 -1.22 -9.00
C ASP A 163 -14.12 -1.42 -7.48
N PRO A 164 -14.88 -0.68 -6.63
CA PRO A 164 -14.88 -0.88 -5.19
C PRO A 164 -15.26 -2.29 -4.77
N ARG A 165 -16.14 -2.98 -5.55
CA ARG A 165 -16.56 -4.35 -5.27
C ARG A 165 -15.40 -5.34 -5.30
N GLU A 166 -14.40 -5.10 -6.15
CA GLU A 166 -13.22 -5.94 -6.20
C GLU A 166 -12.33 -5.82 -4.95
N SER A 167 -12.31 -4.64 -4.31
CA SER A 167 -11.66 -4.50 -2.98
C SER A 167 -12.39 -5.30 -1.91
N VAL A 168 -13.72 -5.27 -1.91
CA VAL A 168 -14.54 -6.07 -0.98
C VAL A 168 -14.31 -7.57 -1.22
N ALA A 169 -14.37 -8.02 -2.47
CA ALA A 169 -14.14 -9.40 -2.85
C ALA A 169 -12.71 -9.87 -2.51
N LEU A 170 -11.69 -9.01 -2.69
CA LEU A 170 -10.32 -9.32 -2.30
C LEU A 170 -10.18 -9.45 -0.77
N ALA A 171 -10.81 -8.55 0.00
CA ALA A 171 -10.79 -8.66 1.46
C ALA A 171 -11.43 -9.98 1.94
N ALA A 172 -12.52 -10.43 1.31
CA ALA A 172 -13.14 -11.72 1.60
C ALA A 172 -12.16 -12.87 1.32
N ARG A 173 -11.57 -12.94 0.12
CA ARG A 173 -10.58 -13.98 -0.23
C ARG A 173 -9.34 -13.95 0.69
N ALA A 174 -8.89 -12.76 1.09
CA ALA A 174 -7.78 -12.65 2.02
C ALA A 174 -8.12 -13.25 3.40
N ARG A 175 -9.37 -13.08 3.88
CA ARG A 175 -9.82 -13.73 5.13
C ARG A 175 -9.89 -15.24 4.99
N GLU A 176 -10.41 -15.76 3.87
CA GLU A 176 -10.40 -17.19 3.58
C GLU A 176 -8.97 -17.77 3.61
N ALA A 177 -7.98 -16.98 3.20
CA ALA A 177 -6.56 -17.33 3.29
C ALA A 177 -5.94 -17.13 4.68
N GLY A 178 -6.71 -16.72 5.69
CA GLY A 178 -6.22 -16.52 7.06
C GLY A 178 -5.65 -15.13 7.35
N ALA A 179 -5.91 -14.13 6.52
CA ALA A 179 -5.59 -12.74 6.83
C ALA A 179 -6.67 -12.09 7.73
N GLU A 180 -6.27 -11.11 8.54
CA GLU A 180 -7.20 -10.17 9.16
C GLU A 180 -7.45 -9.03 8.14
N ALA A 181 -8.58 -9.09 7.41
CA ALA A 181 -8.82 -8.21 6.27
C ALA A 181 -10.19 -7.53 6.32
N CYS A 182 -10.24 -6.23 6.00
CA CYS A 182 -11.46 -5.46 5.88
C CYS A 182 -11.43 -4.49 4.69
N ALA A 183 -12.63 -4.08 4.25
CA ALA A 183 -12.82 -3.02 3.26
C ALA A 183 -13.72 -1.93 3.86
N VAL A 184 -13.32 -0.66 3.64
CA VAL A 184 -14.07 0.53 4.05
C VAL A 184 -14.38 1.35 2.79
N LEU A 185 -15.66 1.58 2.51
CA LEU A 185 -16.10 2.42 1.40
C LEU A 185 -16.38 3.85 1.84
N LEU A 186 -15.72 4.80 1.21
CA LEU A 186 -15.91 6.23 1.46
C LEU A 186 -17.02 6.76 0.55
N ALA A 187 -18.15 7.16 1.16
CA ALA A 187 -19.27 7.75 0.43
C ALA A 187 -18.83 9.05 -0.27
N GLY A 188 -19.09 9.15 -1.56
CA GLY A 188 -18.66 10.26 -2.41
C GLY A 188 -17.17 10.29 -2.74
N GLY A 189 -16.37 9.33 -2.26
CA GLY A 189 -14.95 9.21 -2.58
C GLY A 189 -14.69 8.88 -4.05
N ASP A 190 -13.60 9.40 -4.60
CA ASP A 190 -13.20 9.21 -5.99
C ASP A 190 -11.81 8.57 -6.08
N HIS A 191 -11.48 8.00 -7.26
CA HIS A 191 -10.18 7.35 -7.49
C HIS A 191 -8.97 8.25 -7.18
N PRO A 192 -8.95 9.53 -7.58
CA PRO A 192 -7.84 10.41 -7.26
C PRO A 192 -7.79 10.84 -5.79
N MET A 193 -8.73 10.42 -4.94
CA MET A 193 -8.76 10.78 -3.51
C MET A 193 -8.78 12.29 -3.26
N LEU A 194 -9.35 13.06 -4.20
CA LEU A 194 -9.50 14.50 -4.10
C LEU A 194 -10.79 14.87 -3.40
N ARG A 195 -11.86 14.13 -3.68
CA ARG A 195 -13.11 14.27 -2.92
C ARG A 195 -12.91 13.63 -1.55
N ARG A 196 -13.29 14.37 -0.51
CA ARG A 196 -13.12 13.96 0.89
C ARG A 196 -11.65 13.69 1.27
N ALA A 197 -10.71 14.46 0.70
CA ALA A 197 -9.28 14.26 0.90
C ALA A 197 -8.85 14.15 2.38
N GLY A 198 -9.49 14.94 3.26
CA GLY A 198 -9.25 14.87 4.72
C GLY A 198 -9.61 13.50 5.31
N THR A 199 -10.77 12.95 4.94
CA THR A 199 -11.21 11.61 5.38
C THR A 199 -10.26 10.52 4.88
N TRP A 200 -9.87 10.56 3.60
CA TRP A 200 -8.87 9.65 3.04
C TRP A 200 -7.57 9.66 3.83
N GLN A 201 -7.07 10.85 4.14
CA GLN A 201 -5.81 11.01 4.89
C GLN A 201 -5.94 10.54 6.33
N ALA A 202 -7.04 10.87 7.02
CA ALA A 202 -7.28 10.46 8.40
C ALA A 202 -7.38 8.92 8.51
N LEU A 203 -8.20 8.27 7.66
CA LEU A 203 -8.34 6.82 7.65
C LEU A 203 -7.04 6.11 7.30
N ALA A 204 -6.33 6.57 6.25
CA ALA A 204 -5.06 5.97 5.85
C ALA A 204 -3.99 6.10 6.94
N THR A 205 -3.86 7.28 7.53
CA THR A 205 -2.85 7.54 8.58
C THR A 205 -3.18 6.78 9.87
N GLY A 206 -4.46 6.81 10.32
CA GLY A 206 -4.90 6.05 11.48
C GLY A 206 -4.80 4.53 11.27
N SER A 207 -5.02 4.03 10.04
CA SER A 207 -4.76 2.63 9.71
C SER A 207 -3.27 2.29 9.86
N VAL A 208 -2.38 3.15 9.38
CA VAL A 208 -0.92 2.95 9.53
C VAL A 208 -0.51 2.94 10.99
N THR A 209 -0.94 3.93 11.80
CA THR A 209 -0.58 3.99 13.23
C THR A 209 -1.17 2.82 14.01
N GLY A 210 -2.38 2.36 13.67
CA GLY A 210 -3.00 1.17 14.24
C GLY A 210 -2.24 -0.11 13.89
N LEU A 211 -1.81 -0.29 12.63
CA LEU A 211 -0.99 -1.44 12.22
C LEU A 211 0.37 -1.48 12.90
N LEU A 212 0.94 -0.31 13.21
CA LEU A 212 2.20 -0.18 13.94
C LEU A 212 2.02 -0.29 15.47
N GLY A 213 0.80 -0.37 15.98
CA GLY A 213 0.51 -0.39 17.40
C GLY A 213 0.84 0.93 18.13
N LEU A 214 0.91 2.03 17.40
CA LEU A 214 1.18 3.37 17.94
C LEU A 214 -0.09 4.06 18.45
N ASP A 215 -1.24 3.70 17.90
CA ASP A 215 -2.55 4.23 18.24
C ASP A 215 -3.64 3.19 17.96
N ARG A 216 -4.88 3.48 18.34
CA ARG A 216 -6.05 2.66 17.97
C ARG A 216 -6.38 2.90 16.51
N PHE A 217 -6.90 1.87 15.85
CA PHE A 217 -7.50 2.05 14.53
C PHE A 217 -8.65 3.07 14.56
N PRO A 218 -8.90 3.80 13.47
CA PRO A 218 -10.13 4.57 13.31
C PRO A 218 -11.38 3.71 13.57
N ASP A 219 -12.44 4.29 14.10
CA ASP A 219 -13.66 3.58 14.45
C ASP A 219 -14.21 2.81 13.25
N GLU A 220 -14.19 3.42 12.08
CA GLU A 220 -14.65 2.81 10.83
C GLU A 220 -13.86 1.55 10.45
N VAL A 221 -12.57 1.56 10.71
CA VAL A 221 -11.70 0.39 10.43
C VAL A 221 -11.94 -0.70 11.48
N ARG A 222 -12.09 -0.33 12.76
CA ARG A 222 -12.42 -1.30 13.83
C ARG A 222 -13.77 -1.97 13.57
N ASP A 223 -14.78 -1.20 13.22
CA ASP A 223 -16.11 -1.69 12.94
C ASP A 223 -16.12 -2.58 11.69
N ALA A 224 -15.30 -2.25 10.67
CA ALA A 224 -15.12 -3.09 9.49
C ALA A 224 -14.46 -4.43 9.84
N PHE A 225 -13.43 -4.43 10.71
CA PHE A 225 -12.82 -5.67 11.19
C PHE A 225 -13.79 -6.50 12.06
N ALA A 226 -14.56 -5.86 12.95
CA ALA A 226 -15.54 -6.55 13.80
C ALA A 226 -16.62 -7.25 12.96
N ARG A 227 -17.17 -6.57 11.95
CA ARG A 227 -18.15 -7.18 11.01
C ARG A 227 -17.54 -8.31 10.20
N ALA A 228 -16.34 -8.11 9.70
CA ALA A 228 -15.62 -9.14 8.96
C ALA A 228 -15.42 -10.42 9.81
N ALA A 229 -15.11 -10.27 11.10
CA ALA A 229 -14.95 -11.38 12.04
C ALA A 229 -16.27 -12.06 12.38
N ALA A 230 -17.41 -11.31 12.39
CA ALA A 230 -18.75 -11.85 12.66
C ALA A 230 -19.35 -12.62 11.45
N GLY A 231 -18.69 -12.60 10.29
CA GLY A 231 -19.20 -13.22 9.06
C GLY A 231 -20.45 -12.53 8.50
N GLU A 232 -20.66 -11.28 8.86
CA GLU A 232 -21.78 -10.47 8.36
C GLU A 232 -21.52 -10.04 6.91
N GLU A 233 -21.54 -11.03 6.00
CA GLU A 233 -21.22 -10.86 4.58
C GLU A 233 -22.25 -10.07 3.77
N SER A 234 -23.44 -9.83 4.31
CA SER A 234 -24.53 -9.17 3.59
C SER A 234 -24.32 -7.65 3.40
N ASP A 235 -23.45 -7.01 4.17
CA ASP A 235 -22.97 -5.64 3.90
C ASP A 235 -21.54 -5.43 4.47
N PRO A 236 -20.50 -5.95 3.79
CA PRO A 236 -19.10 -5.86 4.27
C PRO A 236 -18.55 -4.42 4.19
N VAL A 237 -19.42 -3.44 4.00
CA VAL A 237 -19.11 -2.11 3.62
C VAL A 237 -19.47 -1.12 4.72
N GLN A 238 -18.46 -0.71 5.51
CA GLN A 238 -18.58 0.51 6.30
C GLN A 238 -18.65 1.68 5.31
N ARG A 239 -19.83 2.28 5.13
CA ARG A 239 -19.97 3.54 4.41
C ARG A 239 -19.72 4.71 5.36
N VAL A 240 -18.74 5.53 5.02
CA VAL A 240 -18.32 6.70 5.81
C VAL A 240 -18.54 7.98 5.03
#